data_9f5609df233b4b20f1209692f0881617
#
_entry.id   9f5609df233b4b20f1209692f0881617
#
_cell.length_a   1.000
_cell.length_b   1.000
_cell.length_c   1.000
_cell.angle_alpha   90.00
_cell.angle_beta   90.00
_cell.angle_gamma   90.00
#
_symmetry.space_group_name_H-M   'P 1'
#
loop_
_entity.id
_entity.type
_entity.pdbx_description
1 polymer ?
#
loop_
_entity_poly.entity_id
_entity_poly.type
_entity_poly.pdbx_seq_one_letter_code
_entity_poly.pdbx_strand_id
1 'polypeptide(L)'
;MSKAAPPTLEEIEAVFFALAHEARRHIVLLLGHTGGELPSGYLAKRFGHSWPTTTRHLHVLEESGLVEVSRRGRTSNYRLKRDFVHRVLGDWLANLEPVNPKQIWASSGPKSTRDLGQTQKKRK
;
A
#
# COMPACT_ATOMS: atom_id res chain seq x y z
N MET A 1 -4.56 18.22 -13.90
CA MET A 1 -4.18 17.14 -13.36
C MET A 1 -5.08 15.99 -13.49
N SER A 2 -4.61 15.01 -13.97
CA SER A 2 -5.49 13.90 -14.19
C SER A 2 -5.66 13.15 -12.90
N LYS A 3 -6.81 12.53 -12.79
CA LYS A 3 -7.11 11.77 -11.70
C LYS A 3 -6.73 10.41 -11.97
N ALA A 4 -5.95 9.83 -11.11
CA ALA A 4 -5.60 8.42 -11.23
C ALA A 4 -6.87 7.60 -11.09
N ALA A 5 -6.90 6.49 -11.76
CA ALA A 5 -8.02 5.58 -11.62
C ALA A 5 -8.06 5.08 -10.18
N PRO A 6 -9.24 4.70 -9.71
CA PRO A 6 -9.32 4.12 -8.37
C PRO A 6 -8.52 2.84 -8.34
N PRO A 7 -7.99 2.48 -7.17
CA PRO A 7 -7.20 1.26 -7.07
C PRO A 7 -8.05 0.03 -7.31
N THR A 8 -7.43 -0.96 -7.89
CA THR A 8 -8.11 -2.24 -8.08
C THR A 8 -8.06 -3.03 -6.79
N LEU A 9 -8.93 -4.01 -6.70
CA LEU A 9 -8.90 -4.87 -5.53
C LEU A 9 -7.56 -5.56 -5.40
N GLU A 10 -6.97 -5.96 -6.53
CA GLU A 10 -5.67 -6.60 -6.49
C GLU A 10 -4.60 -5.68 -5.92
N GLU A 11 -4.65 -4.42 -6.31
CA GLU A 11 -3.69 -3.46 -5.77
C GLU A 11 -3.86 -3.29 -4.28
N ILE A 12 -5.10 -3.20 -3.83
CA ILE A 12 -5.36 -3.03 -2.40
C ILE A 12 -4.86 -4.24 -1.63
N GLU A 13 -5.17 -5.44 -2.10
CA GLU A 13 -4.77 -6.64 -1.41
C GLU A 13 -3.25 -6.79 -1.36
N ALA A 14 -2.58 -6.44 -2.45
CA ALA A 14 -1.13 -6.53 -2.47
C ALA A 14 -0.49 -5.57 -1.47
N VAL A 15 -1.06 -4.38 -1.34
CA VAL A 15 -0.54 -3.40 -0.40
C VAL A 15 -0.72 -3.91 1.03
N PHE A 16 -1.90 -4.42 1.36
CA PHE A 16 -2.12 -4.91 2.72
C PHE A 16 -1.26 -6.13 3.01
N PHE A 17 -1.08 -7.00 2.02
CA PHE A 17 -0.19 -8.12 2.22
C PHE A 17 1.23 -7.64 2.55
N ALA A 18 1.71 -6.67 1.79
CA ALA A 18 3.06 -6.16 2.01
C ALA A 18 3.18 -5.49 3.37
N LEU A 19 2.14 -4.81 3.81
CA LEU A 19 2.19 -4.11 5.08
C LEU A 19 1.85 -4.98 6.27
N ALA A 20 1.55 -6.25 6.05
CA ALA A 20 1.20 -7.13 7.15
C ALA A 20 2.40 -7.52 8.01
N HIS A 21 3.60 -7.26 7.54
CA HIS A 21 4.81 -7.62 8.26
C HIS A 21 5.41 -6.38 8.90
N GLU A 22 5.74 -6.49 10.19
CA GLU A 22 6.24 -5.34 10.93
C GLU A 22 7.46 -4.70 10.28
N ALA A 23 8.41 -5.51 9.85
CA ALA A 23 9.62 -4.97 9.27
C ALA A 23 9.32 -4.15 8.01
N ARG A 24 8.38 -4.62 7.22
CA ARG A 24 8.04 -3.90 6.00
C ARG A 24 7.34 -2.58 6.30
N ARG A 25 6.49 -2.56 7.33
CA ARG A 25 5.88 -1.30 7.74
C ARG A 25 6.94 -0.29 8.19
N HIS A 26 7.96 -0.78 8.90
CA HIS A 26 9.02 0.12 9.35
C HIS A 26 9.83 0.65 8.18
N ILE A 27 10.09 -0.17 7.19
CA ILE A 27 10.80 0.29 6.01
C ILE A 27 10.00 1.40 5.31
N VAL A 28 8.71 1.18 5.17
CA VAL A 28 7.86 2.17 4.51
C VAL A 28 7.88 3.49 5.28
N LEU A 29 7.77 3.41 6.61
CA LEU A 29 7.81 4.62 7.42
C LEU A 29 9.14 5.36 7.28
N LEU A 30 10.22 4.62 7.29
CA LEU A 30 11.51 5.25 7.14
C LEU A 30 11.66 5.93 5.79
N LEU A 31 11.25 5.23 4.74
CA LEU A 31 11.30 5.84 3.42
C LEU A 31 10.39 7.05 3.32
N GLY A 32 9.25 6.98 3.97
CA GLY A 32 8.33 8.11 3.97
C GLY A 32 8.93 9.33 4.66
N HIS A 33 9.65 9.11 5.74
CA HIS A 33 10.22 10.22 6.47
C HIS A 33 11.41 10.86 5.79
N THR A 34 12.16 10.07 5.04
CA THR A 34 13.35 10.63 4.42
C THR A 34 13.06 11.46 3.20
N GLY A 35 11.99 11.15 2.50
CA GLY A 35 11.65 11.92 1.33
C GLY A 35 12.54 11.68 0.12
N GLY A 36 13.44 10.73 0.19
CA GLY A 36 14.33 10.45 -0.92
C GLY A 36 14.57 8.97 -1.08
N GLU A 37 15.73 8.64 -1.56
CA GLU A 37 16.11 7.26 -1.78
C GLU A 37 17.03 6.78 -0.69
N LEU A 38 16.92 5.50 -0.34
CA LEU A 38 17.85 4.89 0.58
C LEU A 38 18.39 3.61 -0.02
N PRO A 39 19.68 3.37 0.11
CA PRO A 39 20.25 2.15 -0.43
C PRO A 39 19.89 0.94 0.43
N SER A 40 19.81 -0.22 -0.22
CA SER A 40 19.43 -1.44 0.47
C SER A 40 20.37 -1.76 1.63
N GLY A 41 21.65 -1.45 1.46
CA GLY A 41 22.59 -1.71 2.55
C GLY A 41 22.30 -0.90 3.80
N TYR A 42 21.88 0.35 3.60
CA TYR A 42 21.52 1.18 4.75
C TYR A 42 20.29 0.59 5.44
N LEU A 43 19.34 0.13 4.65
CA LEU A 43 18.12 -0.43 5.22
C LEU A 43 18.40 -1.70 6.01
N ALA A 44 19.25 -2.57 5.48
CA ALA A 44 19.61 -3.78 6.19
C ALA A 44 20.26 -3.46 7.52
N LYS A 45 21.19 -2.50 7.50
CA LYS A 45 21.89 -2.13 8.70
C LYS A 45 20.98 -1.46 9.71
N ARG A 46 20.12 -0.60 9.23
CA ARG A 46 19.23 0.16 10.09
C ARG A 46 18.29 -0.72 10.89
N PHE A 47 17.83 -1.80 10.27
CA PHE A 47 16.87 -2.67 10.94
C PHE A 47 17.49 -3.94 11.51
N GLY A 48 18.80 -4.09 11.37
CA GLY A 48 19.45 -5.23 11.98
C GLY A 48 19.12 -6.56 11.36
N HIS A 49 18.60 -6.55 10.15
CA HIS A 49 18.29 -7.79 9.46
C HIS A 49 19.44 -8.22 8.59
N SER A 50 19.51 -9.52 8.31
CA SER A 50 20.49 -9.99 7.37
C SER A 50 20.19 -9.43 5.99
N TRP A 51 21.20 -9.41 5.15
CA TRP A 51 21.04 -8.90 3.81
C TRP A 51 19.97 -9.66 3.03
N PRO A 52 19.97 -11.02 3.04
CA PRO A 52 18.91 -11.73 2.31
C PRO A 52 17.51 -11.45 2.83
N THR A 53 17.36 -11.31 4.14
CA THR A 53 16.05 -11.03 4.70
C THR A 53 15.57 -9.66 4.27
N THR A 54 16.46 -8.68 4.33
CA THR A 54 16.09 -7.32 3.91
C THR A 54 15.73 -7.30 2.43
N THR A 55 16.50 -7.99 1.61
CA THR A 55 16.22 -8.05 0.18
C THR A 55 14.84 -8.64 -0.08
N ARG A 56 14.49 -9.67 0.67
CA ARG A 56 13.19 -10.29 0.50
C ARG A 56 12.06 -9.34 0.84
N HIS A 57 12.22 -8.59 1.94
CA HIS A 57 11.21 -7.61 2.31
C HIS A 57 11.10 -6.50 1.27
N LEU A 58 12.23 -6.04 0.75
CA LEU A 58 12.21 -5.00 -0.26
C LEU A 58 11.57 -5.48 -1.55
N HIS A 59 11.79 -6.74 -1.89
CA HIS A 59 11.17 -7.30 -3.07
C HIS A 59 9.65 -7.35 -2.93
N VAL A 60 9.16 -7.76 -1.76
CA VAL A 60 7.72 -7.77 -1.53
C VAL A 60 7.14 -6.36 -1.65
N LEU A 61 7.84 -5.38 -1.08
CA LEU A 61 7.37 -4.00 -1.16
C LEU A 61 7.37 -3.49 -2.58
N GLU A 62 8.38 -3.87 -3.35
CA GLU A 62 8.44 -3.45 -4.74
C GLU A 62 7.31 -4.06 -5.55
N GLU A 63 7.05 -5.33 -5.35
CA GLU A 63 5.99 -6.00 -6.09
C GLU A 63 4.61 -5.46 -5.76
N SER A 64 4.45 -4.97 -4.55
CA SER A 64 3.15 -4.40 -4.16
C SER A 64 2.91 -3.02 -4.74
N GLY A 65 3.95 -2.39 -5.28
CA GLY A 65 3.83 -1.04 -5.78
C GLY A 65 4.16 0.03 -4.78
N LEU A 66 4.45 -0.33 -3.54
CA LEU A 66 4.71 0.68 -2.51
C LEU A 66 6.04 1.37 -2.68
N VAL A 67 7.02 0.68 -3.23
CA VAL A 67 8.33 1.27 -3.43
C VAL A 67 8.81 0.99 -4.84
N GLU A 68 9.72 1.81 -5.32
CA GLU A 68 10.37 1.55 -6.58
C GLU A 68 11.86 1.55 -6.34
N VAL A 69 12.55 0.81 -7.19
CA VAL A 69 13.98 0.65 -7.06
C VAL A 69 14.66 1.27 -8.26
N SER A 70 15.76 1.95 -8.02
CA SER A 70 16.62 2.40 -9.10
C SER A 70 18.01 1.89 -8.81
N ARG A 71 18.66 1.42 -9.85
CA ARG A 71 19.99 0.86 -9.70
C ARG A 71 21.02 1.80 -10.25
N ARG A 72 22.04 2.05 -9.45
CA ARG A 72 23.14 2.89 -9.87
C ARG A 72 24.41 2.13 -9.59
N GLY A 73 25.03 1.64 -10.66
CA GLY A 73 26.17 0.78 -10.48
C GLY A 73 25.74 -0.49 -9.79
N ARG A 74 26.34 -0.76 -8.65
CA ARG A 74 26.00 -1.95 -7.90
C ARG A 74 25.02 -1.70 -6.77
N THR A 75 24.57 -0.47 -6.66
CA THR A 75 23.71 -0.10 -5.56
C THR A 75 22.26 -0.08 -5.99
N SER A 76 21.43 -0.70 -5.19
CA SER A 76 19.98 -0.62 -5.39
C SER A 76 19.45 0.40 -4.39
N ASN A 77 18.74 1.38 -4.89
CA ASN A 77 18.18 2.42 -4.05
C ASN A 77 16.67 2.36 -4.11
N TYR A 78 16.05 2.49 -2.97
CA TYR A 78 14.60 2.34 -2.86
C TYR A 78 13.95 3.63 -2.45
N ARG A 79 12.82 3.93 -3.06
CA ARG A 79 12.09 5.14 -2.79
C ARG A 79 10.61 4.81 -2.65
N LEU A 80 9.94 5.51 -1.74
CA LEU A 80 8.52 5.32 -1.54
C LEU A 80 7.75 5.93 -2.71
N LYS A 81 6.79 5.19 -3.24
CA LYS A 81 5.93 5.71 -4.29
C LYS A 81 4.75 6.40 -3.62
N ARG A 82 4.95 7.65 -3.24
CA ARG A 82 3.98 8.37 -2.43
C ARG A 82 2.61 8.48 -3.07
N ASP A 83 2.58 8.78 -4.37
CA ASP A 83 1.28 8.93 -5.02
C ASP A 83 0.51 7.63 -5.02
N PHE A 84 1.21 6.53 -5.23
CA PHE A 84 0.55 5.23 -5.19
C PHE A 84 0.03 4.91 -3.80
N VAL A 85 0.86 5.18 -2.78
CA VAL A 85 0.46 4.94 -1.41
C VAL A 85 -0.79 5.73 -1.07
N HIS A 86 -0.78 7.01 -1.41
CA HIS A 86 -1.94 7.86 -1.11
C HIS A 86 -3.17 7.44 -1.88
N ARG A 87 -2.98 7.01 -3.12
CA ARG A 87 -4.12 6.58 -3.91
C ARG A 87 -4.76 5.32 -3.33
N VAL A 88 -3.94 4.33 -3.03
CA VAL A 88 -4.48 3.05 -2.57
C VAL A 88 -5.01 3.15 -1.14
N LEU A 89 -4.18 3.63 -0.23
CA LEU A 89 -4.60 3.68 1.16
C LEU A 89 -5.58 4.80 1.42
N GLY A 90 -5.42 5.92 0.72
CA GLY A 90 -6.36 7.01 0.88
C GLY A 90 -7.75 6.63 0.40
N ASP A 91 -7.83 5.96 -0.72
CA ASP A 91 -9.12 5.52 -1.21
C ASP A 91 -9.76 4.53 -0.24
N TRP A 92 -8.97 3.60 0.26
CA TRP A 92 -9.49 2.63 1.20
C TRP A 92 -10.01 3.31 2.46
N LEU A 93 -9.24 4.27 2.98
CA LEU A 93 -9.67 5.01 4.16
C LEU A 93 -10.93 5.81 3.89
N ALA A 94 -11.04 6.38 2.71
CA ALA A 94 -12.22 7.17 2.37
C ALA A 94 -13.48 6.32 2.40
N ASN A 95 -13.35 5.05 2.12
CA ASN A 95 -14.50 4.17 2.14
C ASN A 95 -14.95 3.78 3.55
N LEU A 96 -14.20 4.20 4.55
CA LEU A 96 -14.60 3.95 5.92
C LEU A 96 -15.39 5.10 6.52
N GLU A 97 -15.49 6.20 5.78
CA GLU A 97 -16.23 7.35 6.28
C GLU A 97 -17.71 7.09 6.20
N PRO A 98 -18.46 7.54 7.20
CA PRO A 98 -19.89 7.32 7.16
C PRO A 98 -20.52 8.14 6.04
N VAL A 99 -21.50 7.57 5.42
CA VAL A 99 -22.22 8.27 4.38
C VAL A 99 -23.70 8.27 4.73
N ASN A 100 -24.41 9.20 4.13
CA ASN A 100 -25.85 9.29 4.32
C ASN A 100 -26.49 8.06 3.69
N PRO A 101 -27.26 7.28 4.47
CA PRO A 101 -27.90 6.09 3.91
C PRO A 101 -28.74 6.40 2.70
N LYS A 102 -29.38 7.56 2.68
CA LYS A 102 -30.17 7.92 1.53
C LYS A 102 -29.36 8.05 0.26
N GLN A 103 -28.14 8.51 0.40
CA GLN A 103 -27.28 8.64 -0.76
C GLN A 103 -26.89 7.27 -1.30
N ILE A 104 -26.70 6.32 -0.41
CA ILE A 104 -26.35 4.98 -0.84
C ILE A 104 -27.46 4.39 -1.69
N TRP A 105 -28.67 4.50 -1.20
CA TRP A 105 -29.80 3.93 -1.92
C TRP A 105 -30.06 4.68 -3.21
N ALA A 106 -29.95 5.98 -3.16
CA ALA A 106 -30.26 6.78 -4.34
C ALA A 106 -29.29 6.51 -5.47
N SER A 107 -28.03 6.34 -5.14
CA SER A 107 -27.04 6.17 -6.18
C SER A 107 -27.04 4.76 -6.74
N SER A 108 -27.49 3.83 -5.95
CA SER A 108 -27.49 2.44 -6.35
C SER A 108 -26.16 2.02 -6.93
N GLY A 109 -25.20 2.89 -6.80
CA GLY A 109 -23.97 2.64 -7.45
C GLY A 109 -23.07 1.60 -6.82
N PRO A 110 -22.82 1.68 -5.55
CA PRO A 110 -21.78 0.84 -4.96
C PRO A 110 -22.19 -0.61 -4.88
N LYS A 111 -22.19 -1.23 -6.00
CA LYS A 111 -22.60 -2.60 -6.03
C LYS A 111 -21.69 -3.52 -5.25
N SER A 112 -20.40 -3.29 -5.38
CA SER A 112 -19.49 -4.17 -4.66
C SER A 112 -19.63 -3.99 -3.16
N THR A 113 -19.82 -2.77 -2.71
CA THR A 113 -19.98 -2.53 -1.29
C THR A 113 -21.27 -3.17 -0.80
N ARG A 114 -22.30 -3.06 -1.60
CA ARG A 114 -23.56 -3.64 -1.23
C ARG A 114 -23.47 -5.15 -1.13
N ASP A 115 -22.72 -5.75 -2.06
CA ASP A 115 -22.56 -7.18 -2.01
C ASP A 115 -21.88 -7.62 -0.74
N LEU A 116 -20.85 -6.90 -0.33
CA LEU A 116 -20.18 -7.26 0.89
C LEU A 116 -21.08 -7.12 2.09
N GLY A 117 -21.87 -6.07 2.11
CA GLY A 117 -22.81 -5.89 3.20
C GLY A 117 -23.82 -6.98 3.27
N GLN A 118 -24.33 -7.36 2.13
CA GLN A 118 -25.33 -8.41 2.11
C GLN A 118 -24.76 -9.72 2.58
N THR A 119 -23.55 -10.02 2.18
CA THR A 119 -22.92 -11.25 2.61
C THR A 119 -22.83 -11.30 4.11
N GLN A 120 -22.41 -10.21 4.71
CA GLN A 120 -22.27 -10.18 6.15
C GLN A 120 -23.59 -10.32 6.84
N LYS A 121 -24.60 -9.66 6.32
CA LYS A 121 -25.90 -9.76 6.94
C LYS A 121 -26.46 -11.15 6.92
N LYS A 122 -26.20 -11.87 5.88
CA LYS A 122 -26.73 -13.21 5.79
C LYS A 122 -26.20 -14.14 6.84
N ARG A 123 -25.04 -13.83 7.33
CA ARG A 123 -24.48 -14.69 8.33
C ARG A 123 -25.10 -14.52 9.69
N LYS A 124 -25.92 -13.55 9.84
CA LYS A 124 -26.56 -13.38 11.11
C LYS A 124 -27.70 -14.37 11.33
#